data_f92fb64db10c0c286aa59fde80fdacfa
#
_entry.id   f92fb64db10c0c286aa59fde80fdacfa
#
_cell.length_a   1.000
_cell.length_b   1.000
_cell.length_c   1.000
_cell.angle_alpha   90.00
_cell.angle_beta   90.00
_cell.angle_gamma   90.00
#
_symmetry.space_group_name_H-M   'P 1'
#
loop_
_entity.id
_entity.type
_entity.pdbx_description
1 polymer ?
#
loop_
_entity_poly.entity_id
_entity_poly.type
_entity_poly.pdbx_seq_one_letter_code
_entity_poly.pdbx_strand_id
1 'polypeptide(L)'
;YRGSTSIAGEIGHITYSASGPVCGCGKKGCFEAVASRTAIVKHITADIKAGKKSVLKSKVDEGKMIKSKAIASALREKDKVTVNSVTAATKIAGKVLSDINNLLNLDLIVLGGGLIEAAGDFILPILRKSFEKYSLQDCLNAVELHVTELGDDAALYGGLSLVEEFTDYRWDRTEA
;
A
#
# COMPACT_ATOMS: atom_id res chain seq x y z
N TYR A 1 -11.41 3.15 -16.97
CA TYR A 1 -10.37 3.47 -17.99
C TYR A 1 -9.31 2.38 -18.02
N ARG A 2 -9.09 1.76 -19.18
CA ARG A 2 -8.13 0.65 -19.36
C ARG A 2 -6.82 1.06 -20.03
N GLY A 3 -6.76 2.24 -20.63
CA GLY A 3 -5.66 2.69 -21.47
C GLY A 3 -5.61 1.98 -22.83
N SER A 4 -4.67 2.36 -23.69
CA SER A 4 -4.55 1.82 -25.06
C SER A 4 -4.13 0.35 -25.12
N THR A 5 -3.42 -0.14 -24.10
CA THR A 5 -2.88 -1.51 -24.02
C THR A 5 -3.41 -2.28 -22.80
N SER A 6 -4.49 -1.78 -22.19
CA SER A 6 -5.11 -2.37 -20.99
C SER A 6 -4.21 -2.45 -19.75
N ILE A 7 -3.18 -1.59 -19.65
CA ILE A 7 -2.26 -1.50 -18.51
C ILE A 7 -2.39 -0.19 -17.72
N ALA A 8 -3.52 0.51 -17.84
CA ALA A 8 -3.78 1.66 -16.99
C ALA A 8 -3.86 1.26 -15.52
N GLY A 9 -3.48 2.16 -14.61
CA GLY A 9 -3.50 1.89 -13.18
C GLY A 9 -2.18 1.40 -12.58
N GLU A 10 -1.12 1.28 -13.38
CA GLU A 10 0.23 0.91 -12.90
C GLU A 10 0.88 2.02 -12.07
N ILE A 11 0.16 2.50 -11.04
CA ILE A 11 0.61 3.60 -10.16
C ILE A 11 1.90 3.28 -9.41
N GLY A 12 2.17 1.98 -9.16
CA GLY A 12 3.41 1.51 -8.57
C GLY A 12 4.67 1.94 -9.34
N HIS A 13 4.53 2.17 -10.64
CA HIS A 13 5.64 2.52 -11.53
C HIS A 13 5.73 4.02 -11.84
N ILE A 14 4.93 4.88 -11.19
CA ILE A 14 5.14 6.33 -11.19
C ILE A 14 6.48 6.62 -10.51
N THR A 15 7.32 7.45 -11.14
CA THR A 15 8.60 7.86 -10.57
C THR A 15 8.37 8.85 -9.42
N TYR A 16 8.56 8.41 -8.20
CA TYR A 16 8.49 9.25 -7.00
C TYR A 16 9.80 10.00 -6.74
N SER A 17 10.94 9.36 -7.01
CA SER A 17 12.26 9.95 -6.76
C SER A 17 13.26 9.51 -7.82
N ALA A 18 13.77 10.43 -8.63
CA ALA A 18 14.74 10.12 -9.69
C ALA A 18 16.03 9.46 -9.20
N SER A 19 16.42 9.71 -7.93
CA SER A 19 17.59 9.11 -7.27
C SER A 19 17.25 7.88 -6.43
N GLY A 20 16.00 7.39 -6.48
CA GLY A 20 15.52 6.27 -5.68
C GLY A 20 16.12 4.91 -6.13
N PRO A 21 15.78 3.84 -5.40
CA PRO A 21 16.26 2.49 -5.70
C PRO A 21 15.75 1.98 -7.05
N VAL A 22 16.47 1.00 -7.60
CA VAL A 22 16.03 0.31 -8.83
C VAL A 22 14.78 -0.50 -8.55
N CYS A 23 13.75 -0.31 -9.37
CA CYS A 23 12.51 -1.06 -9.34
C CYS A 23 12.61 -2.36 -10.15
N GLY A 24 11.75 -3.31 -9.90
CA GLY A 24 11.62 -4.54 -10.68
C GLY A 24 11.34 -4.32 -12.17
N CYS A 25 10.76 -3.18 -12.55
CA CYS A 25 10.55 -2.77 -13.93
C CYS A 25 11.82 -2.22 -14.64
N GLY A 26 12.97 -2.20 -13.96
CA GLY A 26 14.25 -1.70 -14.47
C GLY A 26 14.49 -0.19 -14.30
N LYS A 27 13.45 0.60 -13.99
CA LYS A 27 13.55 2.05 -13.75
C LYS A 27 13.97 2.35 -12.31
N LYS A 28 14.44 3.57 -12.05
CA LYS A 28 14.79 4.03 -10.69
C LYS A 28 13.65 4.82 -10.06
N GLY A 29 13.48 4.65 -8.76
CA GLY A 29 12.65 5.51 -7.91
C GLY A 29 11.15 5.41 -8.11
N CYS A 30 10.66 4.30 -8.65
CA CYS A 30 9.23 4.01 -8.71
C CYS A 30 8.60 4.03 -7.31
N PHE A 31 7.35 4.43 -7.22
CA PHE A 31 6.57 4.42 -5.97
C PHE A 31 6.62 3.05 -5.28
N GLU A 32 6.43 1.96 -6.01
CA GLU A 32 6.54 0.61 -5.48
C GLU A 32 7.92 0.34 -4.85
N ALA A 33 9.00 0.78 -5.50
CA ALA A 33 10.37 0.55 -5.03
C ALA A 33 10.69 1.29 -3.73
N VAL A 34 9.94 2.34 -3.38
CA VAL A 34 10.17 3.17 -2.17
C VAL A 34 9.12 2.97 -1.07
N ALA A 35 7.91 2.51 -1.40
CA ALA A 35 6.80 2.48 -0.43
C ALA A 35 6.05 1.15 -0.34
N SER A 36 6.35 0.15 -1.18
CA SER A 36 5.74 -1.17 -1.06
C SER A 36 6.14 -1.88 0.24
N ARG A 37 5.38 -2.92 0.63
CA ARG A 37 5.77 -3.79 1.74
C ARG A 37 7.19 -4.35 1.57
N THR A 38 7.57 -4.71 0.35
CA THR A 38 8.92 -5.19 0.04
C THR A 38 9.97 -4.11 0.30
N ALA A 39 9.69 -2.86 -0.08
CA ALA A 39 10.57 -1.73 0.20
C ALA A 39 10.72 -1.49 1.71
N ILE A 40 9.62 -1.52 2.47
CA ILE A 40 9.62 -1.41 3.94
C ILE A 40 10.52 -2.48 4.55
N VAL A 41 10.34 -3.75 4.15
CA VAL A 41 11.15 -4.88 4.66
C VAL A 41 12.63 -4.71 4.31
N LYS A 42 12.95 -4.25 3.10
CA LYS A 42 14.34 -3.95 2.71
C LYS A 42 14.96 -2.87 3.60
N HIS A 43 14.25 -1.79 3.89
CA HIS A 43 14.72 -0.71 4.77
C HIS A 43 14.92 -1.20 6.20
N ILE A 44 13.95 -1.94 6.78
CA ILE A 44 14.06 -2.54 8.11
C ILE A 44 15.29 -3.44 8.17
N THR A 45 15.47 -4.32 7.18
CA THR A 45 16.60 -5.25 7.12
C THR A 45 17.94 -4.52 7.03
N ALA A 46 18.03 -3.48 6.20
CA ALA A 46 19.23 -2.67 6.06
C ALA A 46 19.60 -1.95 7.38
N ASP A 47 18.61 -1.37 8.04
CA ASP A 47 18.79 -0.68 9.33
C ASP A 47 19.28 -1.64 10.43
N ILE A 48 18.71 -2.85 10.49
CA ILE A 48 19.12 -3.88 11.45
C ILE A 48 20.55 -4.35 11.16
N LYS A 49 20.89 -4.59 9.90
CA LYS A 49 22.25 -4.96 9.48
C LYS A 49 23.27 -3.85 9.75
N ALA A 50 22.83 -2.59 9.73
CA ALA A 50 23.63 -1.43 10.13
C ALA A 50 23.77 -1.27 11.66
N GLY A 51 23.27 -2.22 12.47
CA GLY A 51 23.41 -2.26 13.92
C GLY A 51 22.30 -1.58 14.71
N LYS A 52 21.21 -1.12 14.07
CA LYS A 52 20.08 -0.56 14.81
C LYS A 52 19.34 -1.67 15.57
N LYS A 53 18.95 -1.37 16.82
CA LYS A 53 18.18 -2.30 17.66
C LYS A 53 16.76 -2.41 17.14
N SER A 54 16.25 -3.64 16.99
CA SER A 54 14.89 -3.95 16.58
C SER A 54 14.45 -5.31 17.12
N VAL A 55 13.17 -5.44 17.43
CA VAL A 55 12.54 -6.71 17.81
C VAL A 55 12.53 -7.73 16.64
N LEU A 56 12.72 -7.26 15.42
CA LEU A 56 12.80 -8.11 14.23
C LEU A 56 14.21 -8.66 13.96
N LYS A 57 15.20 -8.34 14.82
CA LYS A 57 16.60 -8.72 14.60
C LYS A 57 16.78 -10.24 14.43
N SER A 58 16.18 -11.07 15.26
CA SER A 58 16.29 -12.52 15.16
C SER A 58 15.80 -13.04 13.81
N LYS A 59 14.66 -12.51 13.30
CA LYS A 59 14.15 -12.89 11.98
C LYS A 59 15.11 -12.52 10.84
N VAL A 60 15.76 -11.35 10.94
CA VAL A 60 16.75 -10.90 9.93
C VAL A 60 17.99 -11.77 9.98
N ASP A 61 18.53 -12.05 11.18
CA ASP A 61 19.73 -12.87 11.38
C ASP A 61 19.52 -14.31 10.88
N GLU A 62 18.32 -14.86 11.07
CA GLU A 62 17.94 -16.20 10.64
C GLU A 62 17.50 -16.26 9.16
N GLY A 63 17.51 -15.14 8.43
CA GLY A 63 17.03 -15.07 7.05
C GLY A 63 15.53 -15.35 6.87
N LYS A 64 14.74 -15.26 7.95
CA LYS A 64 13.30 -15.50 7.92
C LYS A 64 12.54 -14.34 7.27
N MET A 65 11.50 -14.65 6.50
CA MET A 65 10.64 -13.65 5.86
C MET A 65 9.89 -12.80 6.90
N ILE A 66 9.97 -11.48 6.76
CA ILE A 66 9.18 -10.53 7.55
C ILE A 66 7.84 -10.31 6.84
N LYS A 67 6.79 -10.99 7.32
CA LYS A 67 5.41 -10.87 6.82
C LYS A 67 4.69 -9.68 7.49
N SER A 68 3.53 -9.26 6.93
CA SER A 68 2.73 -8.14 7.45
C SER A 68 2.40 -8.27 8.95
N LYS A 69 2.04 -9.47 9.42
CA LYS A 69 1.78 -9.73 10.85
C LYS A 69 2.99 -9.43 11.76
N ALA A 70 4.22 -9.70 11.30
CA ALA A 70 5.43 -9.40 12.05
C ALA A 70 5.69 -7.88 12.10
N ILE A 71 5.45 -7.16 11.01
CA ILE A 71 5.51 -5.69 10.97
C ILE A 71 4.49 -5.12 11.96
N ALA A 72 3.24 -5.58 11.93
CA ALA A 72 2.19 -5.13 12.83
C ALA A 72 2.54 -5.39 14.31
N SER A 73 3.13 -6.54 14.64
CA SER A 73 3.62 -6.82 16.01
C SER A 73 4.69 -5.82 16.43
N ALA A 74 5.70 -5.60 15.59
CA ALA A 74 6.78 -4.66 15.86
C ALA A 74 6.29 -3.20 16.02
N LEU A 75 5.25 -2.82 15.25
CA LEU A 75 4.60 -1.50 15.41
C LEU A 75 3.90 -1.37 16.77
N ARG A 76 3.17 -2.40 17.22
CA ARG A 76 2.55 -2.43 18.57
C ARG A 76 3.59 -2.34 19.68
N GLU A 77 4.75 -2.95 19.49
CA GLU A 77 5.90 -2.89 20.41
C GLU A 77 6.68 -1.56 20.29
N LYS A 78 6.22 -0.63 19.43
CA LYS A 78 6.85 0.67 19.17
C LYS A 78 8.31 0.55 18.74
N ASP A 79 8.64 -0.52 17.98
CA ASP A 79 9.97 -0.73 17.41
C ASP A 79 10.36 0.44 16.51
N LYS A 80 11.38 1.20 16.89
CA LYS A 80 11.76 2.45 16.22
C LYS A 80 12.14 2.24 14.74
N VAL A 81 12.80 1.14 14.41
CA VAL A 81 13.18 0.83 13.02
C VAL A 81 11.95 0.59 12.17
N THR A 82 11.01 -0.21 12.67
CA THR A 82 9.76 -0.52 11.98
C THR A 82 8.86 0.72 11.88
N VAL A 83 8.69 1.46 12.98
CA VAL A 83 7.90 2.70 13.02
C VAL A 83 8.41 3.70 11.98
N ASN A 84 9.72 3.95 11.93
CA ASN A 84 10.31 4.89 10.99
C ASN A 84 10.11 4.44 9.53
N SER A 85 10.38 3.17 9.23
CA SER A 85 10.26 2.63 7.88
C SER A 85 8.82 2.65 7.37
N VAL A 86 7.86 2.22 8.20
CA VAL A 86 6.43 2.21 7.84
C VAL A 86 5.91 3.65 7.71
N THR A 87 6.26 4.54 8.66
CA THR A 87 5.85 5.95 8.60
C THR A 87 6.33 6.64 7.32
N ALA A 88 7.60 6.42 6.94
CA ALA A 88 8.16 7.01 5.71
C ALA A 88 7.40 6.52 4.46
N ALA A 89 7.23 5.21 4.32
CA ALA A 89 6.51 4.61 3.20
C ALA A 89 5.04 5.08 3.14
N THR A 90 4.37 5.15 4.30
CA THR A 90 2.97 5.59 4.39
C THR A 90 2.80 7.07 3.98
N LYS A 91 3.72 7.95 4.37
CA LYS A 91 3.70 9.35 3.94
C LYS A 91 3.87 9.48 2.42
N ILE A 92 4.75 8.67 1.83
CA ILE A 92 4.93 8.61 0.37
C ILE A 92 3.63 8.14 -0.28
N ALA A 93 3.01 7.09 0.24
CA ALA A 93 1.75 6.57 -0.28
C ALA A 93 0.63 7.64 -0.27
N GLY A 94 0.46 8.35 0.85
CA GLY A 94 -0.52 9.43 0.94
C GLY A 94 -0.28 10.55 -0.07
N LYS A 95 0.99 10.93 -0.30
CA LYS A 95 1.32 11.92 -1.33
C LYS A 95 1.00 11.42 -2.75
N VAL A 96 1.40 10.21 -3.10
CA VAL A 96 1.13 9.65 -4.44
C VAL A 96 -0.38 9.52 -4.68
N LEU A 97 -1.15 9.08 -3.68
CA LEU A 97 -2.60 9.02 -3.79
C LEU A 97 -3.22 10.41 -3.99
N SER A 98 -2.68 11.45 -3.34
CA SER A 98 -3.16 12.82 -3.57
C SER A 98 -2.86 13.31 -4.99
N ASP A 99 -1.67 13.01 -5.52
CA ASP A 99 -1.31 13.37 -6.90
C ASP A 99 -2.27 12.70 -7.91
N ILE A 100 -2.65 11.43 -7.66
CA ILE A 100 -3.63 10.70 -8.47
C ILE A 100 -5.03 11.31 -8.32
N ASN A 101 -5.45 11.62 -7.10
CA ASN A 101 -6.75 12.26 -6.86
C ASN A 101 -6.85 13.65 -7.49
N ASN A 102 -5.79 14.46 -7.40
CA ASN A 102 -5.73 15.77 -8.05
C ASN A 102 -5.80 15.66 -9.58
N LEU A 103 -5.30 14.55 -10.16
CA LEU A 103 -5.34 14.30 -11.61
C LEU A 103 -6.70 13.77 -12.07
N LEU A 104 -7.32 12.87 -11.31
CA LEU A 104 -8.50 12.11 -11.73
C LEU A 104 -9.80 12.59 -11.07
N ASN A 105 -9.71 13.37 -9.99
CA ASN A 105 -10.86 13.83 -9.20
C ASN A 105 -11.80 12.67 -8.85
N LEU A 106 -11.27 11.71 -8.10
CA LEU A 106 -11.96 10.48 -7.73
C LEU A 106 -13.08 10.76 -6.70
N ASP A 107 -14.14 9.99 -6.76
CA ASP A 107 -15.21 9.93 -5.75
C ASP A 107 -14.89 8.94 -4.62
N LEU A 108 -14.11 7.87 -4.91
CA LEU A 108 -13.79 6.82 -3.96
C LEU A 108 -12.36 6.28 -4.16
N ILE A 109 -11.63 6.12 -3.05
CA ILE A 109 -10.37 5.38 -2.99
C ILE A 109 -10.52 4.25 -1.97
N VAL A 110 -10.39 3.00 -2.42
CA VAL A 110 -10.44 1.82 -1.54
C VAL A 110 -9.03 1.31 -1.29
N LEU A 111 -8.67 1.20 0.00
CA LEU A 111 -7.39 0.69 0.45
C LEU A 111 -7.54 -0.75 0.93
N GLY A 112 -6.64 -1.63 0.48
CA GLY A 112 -6.67 -3.03 0.86
C GLY A 112 -5.29 -3.68 0.87
N GLY A 113 -5.29 -4.98 1.16
CA GLY A 113 -4.10 -5.84 1.18
C GLY A 113 -3.51 -6.03 2.55
N GLY A 114 -2.76 -7.11 2.70
CA GLY A 114 -2.38 -7.67 3.99
C GLY A 114 -1.56 -6.78 4.93
N LEU A 115 -0.99 -5.66 4.48
CA LEU A 115 -0.35 -4.70 5.38
C LEU A 115 -1.39 -3.73 5.98
N ILE A 116 -2.37 -3.30 5.20
CA ILE A 116 -3.51 -2.49 5.68
C ILE A 116 -4.33 -3.29 6.69
N GLU A 117 -4.63 -4.55 6.39
CA GLU A 117 -5.35 -5.45 7.32
C GLU A 117 -4.61 -5.65 8.63
N ALA A 118 -3.28 -5.85 8.57
CA ALA A 118 -2.49 -6.16 9.77
C ALA A 118 -2.14 -4.93 10.62
N ALA A 119 -2.05 -3.73 10.03
CA ALA A 119 -1.52 -2.52 10.66
C ALA A 119 -2.27 -1.24 10.27
N GLY A 120 -3.52 -1.35 9.83
CA GLY A 120 -4.36 -0.23 9.39
C GLY A 120 -4.47 0.87 10.45
N ASP A 121 -4.67 0.51 11.71
CA ASP A 121 -4.77 1.46 12.83
C ASP A 121 -3.56 2.40 12.92
N PHE A 122 -2.37 1.89 12.58
CA PHE A 122 -1.15 2.69 12.54
C PHE A 122 -1.02 3.47 11.23
N ILE A 123 -1.33 2.84 10.10
CA ILE A 123 -1.08 3.36 8.75
C ILE A 123 -2.09 4.45 8.38
N LEU A 124 -3.38 4.21 8.59
CA LEU A 124 -4.45 5.07 8.07
C LEU A 124 -4.38 6.53 8.55
N PRO A 125 -4.13 6.83 9.83
CA PRO A 125 -4.02 8.23 10.29
C PRO A 125 -2.86 8.97 9.61
N ILE A 126 -1.73 8.29 9.39
CA ILE A 126 -0.54 8.87 8.76
C ILE A 126 -0.78 9.09 7.27
N LEU A 127 -1.38 8.10 6.60
CA LEU A 127 -1.72 8.15 5.18
C LEU A 127 -2.71 9.29 4.92
N ARG A 128 -3.81 9.34 5.69
CA ARG A 128 -4.86 10.36 5.58
C ARG A 128 -4.28 11.76 5.76
N LYS A 129 -3.49 11.98 6.78
CA LYS A 129 -2.81 13.27 7.01
C LYS A 129 -1.88 13.66 5.87
N SER A 130 -1.16 12.71 5.24
CA SER A 130 -0.31 12.98 4.09
C SER A 130 -1.13 13.25 2.84
N PHE A 131 -2.19 12.50 2.62
CA PHE A 131 -3.14 12.67 1.52
C PHE A 131 -3.79 14.06 1.55
N GLU A 132 -4.37 14.45 2.69
CA GLU A 132 -5.00 15.76 2.90
C GLU A 132 -4.03 16.91 2.65
N LYS A 133 -2.79 16.76 3.10
CA LYS A 133 -1.76 17.82 2.95
C LYS A 133 -1.47 18.20 1.49
N TYR A 134 -1.58 17.26 0.56
CA TYR A 134 -1.18 17.47 -0.83
C TYR A 134 -2.37 17.47 -1.82
N SER A 135 -3.57 17.14 -1.37
CA SER A 135 -4.78 17.20 -2.18
C SER A 135 -5.27 18.65 -2.35
N LEU A 136 -5.79 18.97 -3.53
CA LEU A 136 -6.59 20.16 -3.74
C LEU A 136 -7.88 20.08 -2.93
N GLN A 137 -8.33 21.20 -2.36
CA GLN A 137 -9.48 21.19 -1.45
C GLN A 137 -10.76 20.65 -2.12
N ASP A 138 -11.01 21.01 -3.37
CA ASP A 138 -12.20 20.53 -4.08
C ASP A 138 -12.16 19.02 -4.34
N CYS A 139 -10.98 18.49 -4.71
CA CYS A 139 -10.79 17.04 -4.86
C CYS A 139 -10.90 16.30 -3.52
N LEU A 140 -10.46 16.94 -2.42
CA LEU A 140 -10.55 16.37 -1.08
C LEU A 140 -12.00 16.31 -0.59
N ASN A 141 -12.81 17.31 -0.91
CA ASN A 141 -14.22 17.36 -0.55
C ASN A 141 -15.07 16.34 -1.32
N ALA A 142 -14.62 15.92 -2.50
CA ALA A 142 -15.34 14.98 -3.37
C ALA A 142 -15.01 13.50 -3.07
N VAL A 143 -13.83 13.22 -2.50
CA VAL A 143 -13.33 11.84 -2.39
C VAL A 143 -13.63 11.22 -1.02
N GLU A 144 -14.10 9.99 -1.02
CA GLU A 144 -14.13 9.13 0.16
C GLU A 144 -12.94 8.16 0.16
N LEU A 145 -12.36 7.93 1.34
CA LEU A 145 -11.23 7.02 1.52
C LEU A 145 -11.66 5.88 2.45
N HIS A 146 -11.85 4.70 1.88
CA HIS A 146 -12.35 3.51 2.55
C HIS A 146 -11.26 2.43 2.67
N VAL A 147 -11.43 1.54 3.64
CA VAL A 147 -10.66 0.29 3.74
C VAL A 147 -11.56 -0.85 3.29
N THR A 148 -11.04 -1.76 2.48
CA THR A 148 -11.81 -2.94 2.07
C THR A 148 -12.13 -3.82 3.27
N GLU A 149 -13.34 -4.35 3.31
CA GLU A 149 -13.78 -5.35 4.28
C GLU A 149 -13.57 -6.78 3.75
N LEU A 150 -13.20 -6.92 2.46
CA LEU A 150 -13.10 -8.23 1.79
C LEU A 150 -11.83 -9.02 2.15
N GLY A 151 -10.82 -8.37 2.71
CA GLY A 151 -9.58 -9.03 3.11
C GLY A 151 -8.94 -9.85 1.98
N ASP A 152 -8.48 -11.05 2.31
CA ASP A 152 -7.86 -11.99 1.37
C ASP A 152 -8.84 -12.49 0.29
N ASP A 153 -10.16 -12.37 0.52
CA ASP A 153 -11.22 -12.82 -0.39
C ASP A 153 -11.52 -11.80 -1.52
N ALA A 154 -10.93 -10.61 -1.48
CA ALA A 154 -11.14 -9.58 -2.50
C ALA A 154 -10.91 -10.07 -3.93
N ALA A 155 -9.90 -10.94 -4.14
CA ALA A 155 -9.61 -11.51 -5.46
C ALA A 155 -10.71 -12.49 -5.92
N LEU A 156 -11.32 -13.25 -5.00
CA LEU A 156 -12.43 -14.17 -5.29
C LEU A 156 -13.67 -13.40 -5.70
N TYR A 157 -14.05 -12.37 -4.93
CA TYR A 157 -15.17 -11.49 -5.27
C TYR A 157 -14.94 -10.74 -6.59
N GLY A 158 -13.71 -10.29 -6.85
CA GLY A 158 -13.35 -9.69 -8.14
C GLY A 158 -13.51 -10.64 -9.31
N GLY A 159 -13.08 -11.91 -9.16
CA GLY A 159 -13.28 -12.96 -10.14
C GLY A 159 -14.77 -13.24 -10.40
N LEU A 160 -15.56 -13.31 -9.33
CA LEU A 160 -17.01 -13.51 -9.43
C LEU A 160 -17.70 -12.34 -10.16
N SER A 161 -17.33 -11.11 -9.82
CA SER A 161 -17.85 -9.91 -10.53
C SER A 161 -17.52 -9.92 -12.02
N LEU A 162 -16.33 -10.43 -12.42
CA LEU A 162 -16.00 -10.59 -13.83
C LEU A 162 -16.88 -11.65 -14.50
N VAL A 163 -17.15 -12.77 -13.82
CA VAL A 163 -18.09 -13.79 -14.37
C VAL A 163 -19.47 -13.18 -14.56
N GLU A 164 -19.99 -12.42 -13.60
CA GLU A 164 -21.28 -11.73 -13.71
C GLU A 164 -21.31 -10.67 -14.84
N GLU A 165 -20.17 -9.98 -15.08
CA GLU A 165 -20.07 -8.96 -16.15
C GLU A 165 -20.06 -9.58 -17.54
N PHE A 166 -19.37 -10.72 -17.71
CA PHE A 166 -19.13 -11.34 -19.04
C PHE A 166 -20.00 -12.56 -19.35
N THR A 167 -20.92 -12.96 -18.44
CA THR A 167 -21.85 -14.07 -18.63
C THR A 167 -23.25 -13.72 -18.12
N ASP A 168 -24.22 -14.57 -18.40
CA ASP A 168 -25.57 -14.46 -17.86
C ASP A 168 -25.69 -15.01 -16.42
N TYR A 169 -24.60 -15.53 -15.87
CA TYR A 169 -24.55 -16.02 -14.49
C TYR A 169 -24.71 -14.88 -13.49
N ARG A 170 -25.52 -15.12 -12.46
CA ARG A 170 -25.66 -14.21 -11.30
C ARG A 170 -25.50 -15.02 -10.03
N TRP A 171 -24.64 -14.52 -9.15
CA TRP A 171 -24.46 -15.14 -7.84
C TRP A 171 -25.52 -14.67 -6.86
N ASP A 172 -26.13 -15.65 -6.17
CA ASP A 172 -27.07 -15.32 -5.09
C ASP A 172 -26.30 -14.91 -3.82
N ARG A 173 -26.37 -13.62 -3.50
CA ARG A 173 -25.69 -13.02 -2.33
C ARG A 173 -26.40 -13.29 -1.00
N THR A 174 -27.55 -13.98 -1.02
CA THR A 174 -28.33 -14.24 0.19
C THR A 174 -27.82 -15.47 0.95
N GLU A 175 -26.95 -16.28 0.34
CA GLU A 175 -26.39 -17.51 0.93
C GLU A 175 -24.95 -17.35 1.47
N ALA A 176 -24.40 -16.12 1.56
CA ALA A 176 -23.02 -15.85 1.99
C ALA A 176 -22.92 -15.31 3.41
#